data_061b398c17b0f947c6443e31b5ac4422
#
_entry.id   061b398c17b0f947c6443e31b5ac4422
#
_cell.length_a   1.000
_cell.length_b   1.000
_cell.length_c   1.000
_cell.angle_alpha   90.00
_cell.angle_beta   90.00
_cell.angle_gamma   90.00
#
_symmetry.space_group_name_H-M   'P 1'
#
loop_
_entity.id
_entity.type
_entity.pdbx_description
1 polymer ?
#
loop_
_entity_poly.entity_id
_entity_poly.type
_entity_poly.pdbx_seq_one_letter_code
_entity_poly.pdbx_strand_id
1 'polypeptide(L)'
;MDLFAGSGAMGIESLSRGASRVVLVDASAEAVAVIGQNLEVLGEDRARATVVRSDVLRYLADAAAFDVALADPPYAYDRWPELMALLVRRAGLVVAETGTPWDPGPGWETVKVKKYGGTVVSIAQPVVPVPVPRAEEGDI
;
A
#
# COMPACT_ATOMS: atom_id res chain seq x y z
N MET A 1 -3.19 -1.13 2.52
CA MET A 1 -3.14 0.22 1.92
C MET A 1 -2.40 0.17 0.60
N ASP A 2 -2.89 0.91 -0.37
CA ASP A 2 -2.30 1.06 -1.68
C ASP A 2 -1.69 2.48 -1.78
N LEU A 3 -0.39 2.56 -1.61
CA LEU A 3 0.36 3.81 -1.63
C LEU A 3 0.79 4.09 -3.06
N PHE A 4 0.71 5.34 -3.51
CA PHE A 4 0.91 5.71 -4.92
C PHE A 4 -0.12 5.01 -5.83
N ALA A 5 -1.39 5.07 -5.46
CA ALA A 5 -2.42 4.20 -6.02
C ALA A 5 -2.69 4.37 -7.52
N GLY A 6 -2.41 5.54 -8.09
CA GLY A 6 -2.56 5.79 -9.52
C GLY A 6 -4.00 5.58 -10.02
N SER A 7 -4.23 4.51 -10.78
CA SER A 7 -5.57 4.11 -11.22
C SER A 7 -6.38 3.37 -10.17
N GLY A 8 -5.72 2.91 -9.10
CA GLY A 8 -6.32 2.08 -8.06
C GLY A 8 -6.37 0.58 -8.40
N ALA A 9 -5.76 0.16 -9.50
CA ALA A 9 -5.87 -1.23 -9.98
C ALA A 9 -5.43 -2.26 -8.93
N MET A 10 -4.32 -2.03 -8.24
CA MET A 10 -3.81 -2.97 -7.22
C MET A 10 -4.73 -3.05 -6.00
N GLY A 11 -5.18 -1.91 -5.49
CA GLY A 11 -6.11 -1.88 -4.37
C GLY A 11 -7.46 -2.51 -4.70
N ILE A 12 -7.98 -2.25 -5.88
CA ILE A 12 -9.24 -2.85 -6.37
C ILE A 12 -9.08 -4.36 -6.51
N GLU A 13 -7.98 -4.83 -7.10
CA GLU A 13 -7.68 -6.26 -7.20
C GLU A 13 -7.57 -6.92 -5.83
N SER A 14 -7.01 -6.24 -4.84
CA SER A 14 -6.93 -6.73 -3.46
C SER A 14 -8.32 -6.99 -2.88
N LEU A 15 -9.30 -6.11 -3.13
CA LEU A 15 -10.69 -6.33 -2.70
C LEU A 15 -11.31 -7.55 -3.39
N SER A 16 -11.06 -7.72 -4.68
CA SER A 16 -11.53 -8.88 -5.45
C SER A 16 -10.96 -10.19 -4.93
N ARG A 17 -9.77 -10.15 -4.33
CA ARG A 17 -9.10 -11.33 -3.77
C ARG A 17 -9.32 -11.54 -2.28
N GLY A 18 -10.23 -10.80 -1.67
CA GLY A 18 -10.66 -11.06 -0.30
C GLY A 18 -10.16 -10.09 0.77
N ALA A 19 -9.49 -9.01 0.40
CA ALA A 19 -9.17 -7.96 1.38
C ALA A 19 -10.46 -7.40 1.97
N SER A 20 -10.51 -7.25 3.30
CA SER A 20 -11.70 -6.74 3.96
C SER A 20 -11.92 -5.25 3.71
N ARG A 21 -10.83 -4.51 3.56
CA ARG A 21 -10.87 -3.08 3.20
C ARG A 21 -9.55 -2.67 2.56
N VAL A 22 -9.59 -1.56 1.82
CA VAL A 22 -8.41 -0.94 1.23
C VAL A 22 -8.48 0.58 1.41
N VAL A 23 -7.34 1.19 1.68
CA VAL A 23 -7.15 2.64 1.59
C VAL A 23 -6.23 2.89 0.40
N LEU A 24 -6.70 3.73 -0.53
CA LEU A 24 -5.96 4.10 -1.73
C LEU A 24 -5.48 5.55 -1.57
N VAL A 25 -4.18 5.75 -1.60
CA VAL A 25 -3.56 7.06 -1.37
C VAL A 25 -2.85 7.53 -2.63
N ASP A 26 -3.15 8.73 -3.07
CA ASP A 26 -2.42 9.39 -4.16
C ASP A 26 -2.46 10.91 -3.96
N ALA A 27 -1.38 11.58 -4.29
CA ALA A 27 -1.29 13.04 -4.17
C ALA A 27 -1.98 13.76 -5.34
N SER A 28 -2.15 13.10 -6.47
CA SER A 28 -2.71 13.68 -7.70
C SER A 28 -4.23 13.73 -7.67
N ALA A 29 -4.81 14.91 -7.91
CA ALA A 29 -6.25 15.05 -8.05
C ALA A 29 -6.80 14.26 -9.24
N GLU A 30 -6.04 14.15 -10.32
CA GLU A 30 -6.43 13.36 -11.50
C GLU A 30 -6.46 11.88 -11.18
N ALA A 31 -5.45 11.38 -10.47
CA ALA A 31 -5.42 9.98 -10.02
C ALA A 31 -6.63 9.68 -9.11
N VAL A 32 -6.92 10.53 -8.15
CA VAL A 32 -8.06 10.36 -7.24
C VAL A 32 -9.38 10.31 -8.01
N ALA A 33 -9.56 11.14 -9.02
CA ALA A 33 -10.75 11.12 -9.87
C ALA A 33 -10.87 9.80 -10.66
N VAL A 34 -9.78 9.31 -11.21
CA VAL A 34 -9.74 8.02 -11.93
C VAL A 34 -10.03 6.86 -10.99
N ILE A 35 -9.45 6.86 -9.79
CA ILE A 35 -9.74 5.85 -8.77
C ILE A 35 -11.24 5.82 -8.46
N GLY A 36 -11.85 6.99 -8.25
CA GLY A 36 -13.29 7.10 -8.00
C GLY A 36 -14.14 6.46 -9.08
N GLN A 37 -13.80 6.71 -10.35
CA GLN A 37 -14.47 6.10 -11.50
C GLN A 37 -14.29 4.58 -11.52
N ASN A 38 -13.08 4.09 -11.27
CA ASN A 38 -12.78 2.66 -11.28
C ASN A 38 -13.46 1.92 -10.13
N LEU A 39 -13.70 2.58 -9.00
CA LEU A 39 -14.39 2.00 -7.86
C LEU A 39 -15.89 1.83 -8.07
N GLU A 40 -16.50 2.57 -8.99
CA GLU A 40 -17.95 2.48 -9.26
C GLU A 40 -18.38 1.07 -9.71
N VAL A 41 -17.48 0.31 -10.36
CA VAL A 41 -17.78 -1.05 -10.81
C VAL A 41 -17.91 -2.06 -9.66
N LEU A 42 -17.49 -1.70 -8.44
CA LEU A 42 -17.51 -2.61 -7.30
C LEU A 42 -18.89 -2.75 -6.64
N GLY A 43 -19.86 -1.89 -6.98
CA GLY A 43 -21.18 -1.94 -6.36
C GLY A 43 -21.11 -1.80 -4.83
N GLU A 44 -21.64 -2.76 -4.11
CA GLU A 44 -21.66 -2.77 -2.63
C GLU A 44 -20.25 -2.82 -2.03
N ASP A 45 -19.30 -3.44 -2.71
CA ASP A 45 -17.91 -3.53 -2.26
C ASP A 45 -17.20 -2.18 -2.25
N ARG A 46 -17.77 -1.18 -2.91
CA ARG A 46 -17.26 0.20 -2.88
C ARG A 46 -17.11 0.74 -1.45
N ALA A 47 -17.98 0.35 -0.54
CA ALA A 47 -17.95 0.78 0.86
C ALA A 47 -16.69 0.30 1.61
N ARG A 48 -16.00 -0.73 1.10
CA ARG A 48 -14.75 -1.25 1.68
C ARG A 48 -13.50 -0.48 1.21
N ALA A 49 -13.66 0.47 0.30
CA ALA A 49 -12.57 1.28 -0.25
C ALA A 49 -12.66 2.72 0.25
N THR A 50 -11.55 3.25 0.74
CA THR A 50 -11.42 4.66 1.11
C THR A 50 -10.34 5.29 0.24
N VAL A 51 -10.64 6.42 -0.39
CA VAL A 51 -9.70 7.16 -1.22
C VAL A 51 -9.21 8.38 -0.45
N VAL A 52 -7.90 8.55 -0.36
CA VAL A 52 -7.27 9.67 0.32
C VAL A 52 -6.38 10.42 -0.66
N ARG A 53 -6.67 11.70 -0.90
CA ARG A 53 -5.76 12.57 -1.63
C ARG A 53 -4.75 13.15 -0.66
N SER A 54 -3.53 12.64 -0.71
CA SER A 54 -2.43 13.10 0.15
C SER A 54 -1.09 12.68 -0.42
N ASP A 55 -0.06 13.43 -0.08
CA ASP A 55 1.31 12.92 -0.11
C ASP A 55 1.40 11.68 0.78
N VAL A 56 2.07 10.64 0.30
CA VAL A 56 2.13 9.35 1.00
C VAL A 56 2.83 9.47 2.36
N LEU A 57 3.94 10.20 2.44
CA LEU A 57 4.65 10.38 3.72
C LEU A 57 3.82 11.13 4.74
N ARG A 58 3.08 12.14 4.28
CA ARG A 58 2.17 12.90 5.13
C ARG A 58 1.01 12.04 5.63
N TYR A 59 0.43 11.24 4.77
CA TYR A 59 -0.61 10.28 5.16
C TYR A 59 -0.12 9.31 6.23
N LEU A 60 1.07 8.74 6.02
CA LEU A 60 1.63 7.74 6.93
C LEU A 60 2.01 8.29 8.31
N ALA A 61 2.23 9.61 8.44
CA ALA A 61 2.57 10.21 9.73
C ALA A 61 1.51 9.92 10.80
N ASP A 62 0.24 9.84 10.42
CA ASP A 62 -0.91 9.63 11.32
C ASP A 62 -1.72 8.36 10.98
N ALA A 63 -1.23 7.52 10.09
CA ALA A 63 -1.99 6.36 9.63
C ALA A 63 -2.03 5.24 10.67
N ALA A 64 -3.14 4.53 10.72
CA ALA A 64 -3.25 3.26 11.43
C ALA A 64 -2.44 2.16 10.71
N ALA A 65 -2.11 1.09 11.43
CA ALA A 65 -1.42 -0.06 10.85
C ALA A 65 -2.37 -0.90 9.99
N PHE A 66 -1.81 -1.46 8.92
CA PHE A 66 -2.47 -2.37 7.99
C PHE A 66 -1.67 -3.66 7.85
N ASP A 67 -2.34 -4.75 7.45
CA ASP A 67 -1.66 -6.02 7.19
C ASP A 67 -0.65 -5.88 6.04
N VAL A 68 -1.04 -5.21 4.96
CA VAL A 68 -0.21 -5.07 3.75
C VAL A 68 -0.19 -3.62 3.27
N ALA A 69 0.99 -3.15 2.92
CA ALA A 69 1.21 -1.94 2.15
C ALA A 69 1.74 -2.29 0.76
N LEU A 70 1.06 -1.81 -0.26
CA LEU A 70 1.51 -1.88 -1.65
C LEU A 70 2.20 -0.57 -1.99
N ALA A 71 3.42 -0.62 -2.50
CA ALA A 71 4.22 0.56 -2.82
C ALA A 71 4.81 0.45 -4.23
N ASP A 72 4.20 1.19 -5.15
CA ASP A 72 4.60 1.28 -6.56
C ASP A 72 4.81 2.75 -6.96
N PRO A 73 5.82 3.44 -6.39
CA PRO A 73 6.09 4.83 -6.74
C PRO A 73 6.70 4.94 -8.14
N PRO A 74 6.73 6.16 -8.72
CA PRO A 74 7.51 6.40 -9.93
C PRO A 74 8.96 5.95 -9.78
N TYR A 75 9.60 5.48 -10.85
CA TYR A 75 10.97 4.96 -10.81
C TYR A 75 12.00 5.98 -10.28
N ALA A 76 11.74 7.27 -10.45
CA ALA A 76 12.60 8.35 -9.93
C ALA A 76 12.37 8.65 -8.44
N TYR A 77 11.53 7.90 -7.76
CA TYR A 77 11.26 8.12 -6.34
C TYR A 77 12.51 7.91 -5.51
N ASP A 78 12.90 8.92 -4.76
CA ASP A 78 14.17 8.96 -4.01
C ASP A 78 13.99 9.03 -2.48
N ARG A 79 12.75 8.88 -1.99
CA ARG A 79 12.43 8.96 -0.57
C ARG A 79 12.09 7.63 0.07
N TRP A 80 12.61 6.55 -0.46
CA TRP A 80 12.44 5.22 0.10
C TRP A 80 12.86 5.09 1.57
N PRO A 81 13.98 5.68 2.02
CA PRO A 81 14.36 5.59 3.43
C PRO A 81 13.30 6.15 4.37
N GLU A 82 12.75 7.32 4.07
CA GLU A 82 11.69 7.95 4.88
C GLU A 82 10.41 7.13 4.84
N LEU A 83 10.04 6.63 3.66
CA LEU A 83 8.86 5.79 3.47
C LEU A 83 8.95 4.53 4.31
N MET A 84 10.05 3.81 4.23
CA MET A 84 10.24 2.55 4.95
C MET A 84 10.37 2.77 6.47
N ALA A 85 10.93 3.89 6.90
CA ALA A 85 10.98 4.26 8.31
C ALA A 85 9.57 4.50 8.90
N LEU A 86 8.66 5.06 8.13
CA LEU A 86 7.27 5.23 8.53
C LEU A 86 6.50 3.90 8.51
N LEU A 87 6.74 3.07 7.51
CA LEU A 87 6.01 1.82 7.32
C LEU A 87 6.40 0.73 8.32
N VAL A 88 7.59 0.77 8.90
CA VAL A 88 8.09 -0.29 9.78
C VAL A 88 7.20 -0.55 11.01
N ARG A 89 6.38 0.43 11.38
CA ARG A 89 5.41 0.33 12.48
C ARG A 89 3.95 0.32 12.01
N ARG A 90 3.72 0.34 10.70
CA ARG A 90 2.38 0.53 10.12
C ARG A 90 1.97 -0.53 9.10
N ALA A 91 2.88 -1.44 8.78
CA ALA A 91 2.59 -2.50 7.82
C ALA A 91 3.14 -3.84 8.31
N GLY A 92 2.31 -4.86 8.28
CA GLY A 92 2.76 -6.23 8.54
C GLY A 92 3.59 -6.80 7.40
N LEU A 93 3.38 -6.30 6.19
CA LEU A 93 4.09 -6.69 4.98
C LEU A 93 4.12 -5.52 4.01
N VAL A 94 5.24 -5.34 3.33
CA VAL A 94 5.33 -4.38 2.21
C VAL A 94 5.61 -5.14 0.93
N VAL A 95 4.85 -4.83 -0.12
CA VAL A 95 5.11 -5.27 -1.48
C VAL A 95 5.58 -4.05 -2.27
N ALA A 96 6.87 -4.01 -2.61
CA ALA A 96 7.48 -2.91 -3.33
C ALA A 96 7.75 -3.29 -4.79
N GLU A 97 7.35 -2.42 -5.70
CA GLU A 97 7.66 -2.54 -7.13
C GLU A 97 8.66 -1.47 -7.52
N THR A 98 9.79 -1.89 -8.08
CA THR A 98 10.91 -1.02 -8.44
C THR A 98 11.50 -1.40 -9.79
N GLY A 99 12.26 -0.47 -10.40
CA GLY A 99 12.97 -0.75 -11.66
C GLY A 99 14.34 -1.38 -11.47
N THR A 100 14.87 -1.38 -10.24
CA THR A 100 16.20 -1.89 -9.89
C THR A 100 16.11 -2.70 -8.59
N PRO A 101 17.15 -3.50 -8.27
CA PRO A 101 17.22 -4.16 -6.97
C PRO A 101 17.02 -3.18 -5.83
N TRP A 102 16.29 -3.60 -4.80
CA TRP A 102 15.80 -2.73 -3.75
C TRP A 102 16.17 -3.28 -2.37
N ASP A 103 16.63 -2.39 -1.50
CA ASP A 103 16.90 -2.67 -0.10
C ASP A 103 15.82 -2.00 0.77
N PRO A 104 15.09 -2.75 1.60
CA PRO A 104 14.05 -2.16 2.44
C PRO A 104 14.57 -1.27 3.56
N GLY A 105 15.85 -1.34 3.89
CA GLY A 105 16.48 -0.54 4.95
C GLY A 105 16.35 -1.15 6.35
N PRO A 106 16.76 -0.38 7.39
CA PRO A 106 16.80 -0.87 8.77
C PRO A 106 15.44 -1.29 9.29
N GLY A 107 15.41 -2.36 10.07
CA GLY A 107 14.20 -2.86 10.70
C GLY A 107 13.35 -3.77 9.81
N TRP A 108 13.80 -4.05 8.60
CA TRP A 108 13.11 -4.87 7.62
C TRP A 108 13.91 -6.13 7.26
N GLU A 109 13.19 -7.15 6.90
CA GLU A 109 13.71 -8.41 6.35
C GLU A 109 13.05 -8.65 5.00
N THR A 110 13.86 -8.86 3.96
CA THR A 110 13.35 -9.23 2.64
C THR A 110 12.99 -10.72 2.65
N VAL A 111 11.72 -10.99 2.32
CA VAL A 111 11.16 -12.35 2.33
C VAL A 111 11.23 -12.98 0.94
N LYS A 112 10.99 -12.19 -0.10
CA LYS A 112 10.93 -12.67 -1.48
C LYS A 112 11.28 -11.56 -2.44
N VAL A 113 11.98 -11.92 -3.51
CA VAL A 113 12.26 -11.04 -4.66
C VAL A 113 11.94 -11.79 -5.94
N LYS A 114 11.20 -11.14 -6.84
CA LYS A 114 10.90 -11.69 -8.15
C LYS A 114 11.12 -10.63 -9.23
N LYS A 115 11.78 -11.02 -10.29
CA LYS A 115 12.07 -10.15 -11.45
C LYS A 115 11.15 -10.48 -12.60
N TYR A 116 10.56 -9.43 -13.19
CA TYR A 116 9.72 -9.52 -14.38
C TYR A 116 10.22 -8.52 -15.43
N GLY A 117 11.12 -8.95 -16.31
CA GLY A 117 11.72 -8.02 -17.28
C GLY A 117 12.45 -6.88 -16.57
N GLY A 118 12.02 -5.64 -16.80
CA GLY A 118 12.58 -4.45 -16.17
C GLY A 118 12.00 -4.12 -14.80
N THR A 119 11.14 -4.99 -14.23
CA THR A 119 10.46 -4.76 -12.96
C THR A 119 10.93 -5.74 -11.90
N VAL A 120 11.18 -5.23 -10.69
CA VAL A 120 11.52 -6.02 -9.50
C VAL A 120 10.38 -5.89 -8.51
N VAL A 121 9.81 -7.01 -8.08
CA VAL A 121 8.81 -7.07 -7.02
C VAL A 121 9.47 -7.67 -5.79
N SER A 122 9.53 -6.92 -4.71
CA SER A 122 10.13 -7.34 -3.45
C SER A 122 9.09 -7.35 -2.34
N ILE A 123 9.14 -8.38 -1.52
CA ILE A 123 8.30 -8.50 -0.33
C ILE A 123 9.19 -8.42 0.89
N ALA A 124 8.88 -7.50 1.79
CA ALA A 124 9.59 -7.31 3.04
C ALA A 124 8.63 -7.32 4.22
N GLN A 125 9.12 -7.81 5.36
CA GLN A 125 8.37 -7.78 6.62
C GLN A 125 9.20 -7.08 7.69
N PRO A 126 8.56 -6.40 8.67
CA PRO A 126 9.28 -5.86 9.81
C PRO A 126 9.94 -6.97 10.62
N VAL A 127 11.16 -6.73 11.08
CA VAL A 127 11.85 -7.67 11.98
C VAL A 127 11.08 -7.83 13.30
N VAL A 128 10.50 -6.72 13.79
CA VAL A 128 9.57 -6.74 14.93
C VAL A 128 8.15 -6.72 14.39
N PRO A 129 7.34 -7.76 14.63
CA PRO A 129 5.97 -7.81 14.12
C PRO A 129 5.13 -6.61 14.56
N VAL A 130 4.28 -6.13 13.64
CA VAL A 130 3.39 -4.99 13.88
C VAL A 130 2.01 -5.51 14.27
N PRO A 131 1.48 -5.12 15.45
CA PRO A 131 0.10 -5.40 15.78
C PRO A 131 -0.83 -4.61 14.85
N VAL A 132 -1.68 -5.30 14.11
CA VAL A 132 -2.69 -4.68 13.25
C VAL A 132 -4.03 -4.76 13.96
N PRO A 133 -4.69 -3.60 14.21
CA PRO A 133 -6.02 -3.60 14.79
C PRO A 133 -6.99 -4.37 13.90
N ARG A 134 -7.71 -5.31 14.48
CA ARG A 134 -8.79 -6.03 13.79
C ARG A 134 -10.12 -5.51 14.31
N ALA A 135 -11.12 -5.47 13.43
CA ALA A 135 -12.48 -5.26 13.88
C ALA A 135 -12.85 -6.39 14.85
N GLU A 136 -13.36 -6.06 16.03
CA GLU A 136 -13.85 -7.06 16.96
C GLU A 136 -14.99 -7.84 16.31
N GLU A 137 -14.89 -9.18 16.33
CA GLU A 137 -16.02 -10.02 15.94
C GLU A 137 -17.15 -9.74 16.93
N GLY A 138 -18.19 -9.08 16.48
CA GLY A 138 -19.34 -8.74 17.33
C GLY A 138 -19.81 -7.30 17.24
N ASP A 139 -19.09 -6.39 16.63
CA ASP A 139 -19.56 -5.05 16.27
C ASP A 139 -20.47 -5.12 15.03
N ILE A 140 -21.56 -5.78 15.20
CA ILE A 140 -22.61 -5.81 14.19
C ILE A 140 -23.70 -4.82 14.62
#